data_81c32691c88d3bcad0c4a2f628001c7d
#
_entry.id   81c32691c88d3bcad0c4a2f628001c7d
#
_cell.length_a   1.000
_cell.length_b   1.000
_cell.length_c   1.000
_cell.angle_alpha   90.00
_cell.angle_beta   90.00
_cell.angle_gamma   90.00
#
_symmetry.space_group_name_H-M   'P 1'
#
loop_
_entity.id
_entity.type
_entity.pdbx_description
1 polymer ?
#
loop_
_entity_poly.entity_id
_entity_poly.type
_entity_poly.pdbx_seq_one_letter_code
_entity_poly.pdbx_strand_id
1 'polypeptide(L)'
;MQFFPLLHLSASQWQQLKREAKSESYFAVLTKRYEYYRQHIVKGFYENYFETFDRQVILADCLTPLNHSRQAFSDMQQALHQLFRNFHYGKRHLLNRLFSPKIDKLMFIATKADHITTDQLPNLIGLMRQLVQEGGRYVEFADIVTDYTAIASIRATQQVVVNQNGQSFKALQGIRSSDKQKVTLYPGSVPGRLPSADFWQNQKFEFDQFEPRRLEQGENIPHLRMDAVLQFLLGDKL
;
A
#
# COMPACT_ATOMS: atom_id res chain seq x y z
N MET A 1 -9.15 21.20 10.03
CA MET A 1 -9.88 21.72 8.85
C MET A 1 -10.54 20.53 8.18
N GLN A 2 -11.88 20.52 8.06
CA GLN A 2 -12.60 19.39 7.49
C GLN A 2 -12.90 19.69 6.03
N PHE A 3 -12.58 18.72 5.14
CA PHE A 3 -12.95 18.73 3.73
C PHE A 3 -13.91 17.58 3.53
N PHE A 4 -15.14 17.88 3.20
CA PHE A 4 -16.12 16.87 2.85
C PHE A 4 -16.25 16.82 1.34
N PRO A 5 -15.81 15.74 0.67
CA PRO A 5 -16.16 15.55 -0.73
C PRO A 5 -17.69 15.38 -0.83
N LEU A 6 -18.31 16.06 -1.78
CA LEU A 6 -19.73 15.95 -2.04
C LEU A 6 -20.01 14.65 -2.82
N LEU A 7 -19.80 13.50 -2.19
CA LEU A 7 -19.82 12.17 -2.82
C LEU A 7 -21.20 11.78 -3.40
N HIS A 8 -22.25 12.45 -2.96
CA HIS A 8 -23.62 12.21 -3.45
C HIS A 8 -23.93 12.87 -4.80
N LEU A 9 -23.01 13.68 -5.33
CA LEU A 9 -23.22 14.38 -6.58
C LEU A 9 -22.73 13.55 -7.77
N SER A 10 -23.51 13.53 -8.84
CA SER A 10 -23.10 12.99 -10.13
C SER A 10 -22.03 13.87 -10.79
N ALA A 11 -21.30 13.33 -11.79
CA ALA A 11 -20.29 14.07 -12.54
C ALA A 11 -20.86 15.33 -13.21
N SER A 12 -22.10 15.28 -13.71
CA SER A 12 -22.79 16.42 -14.30
C SER A 12 -23.12 17.52 -13.28
N GLN A 13 -23.62 17.13 -12.10
CA GLN A 13 -23.86 18.06 -11.00
C GLN A 13 -22.58 18.71 -10.49
N TRP A 14 -21.46 17.99 -10.45
CA TRP A 14 -20.14 18.53 -10.16
C TRP A 14 -19.72 19.59 -11.17
N GLN A 15 -19.90 19.32 -12.46
CA GLN A 15 -19.59 20.29 -13.53
C GLN A 15 -20.45 21.55 -13.43
N GLN A 16 -21.72 21.40 -13.14
CA GLN A 16 -22.65 22.51 -12.96
C GLN A 16 -22.25 23.36 -11.74
N LEU A 17 -21.98 22.75 -10.58
CA LEU A 17 -21.50 23.45 -9.39
C LEU A 17 -20.23 24.25 -9.63
N LYS A 18 -19.27 23.71 -10.41
CA LYS A 18 -18.05 24.42 -10.78
C LYS A 18 -18.32 25.66 -11.62
N ARG A 19 -19.32 25.62 -12.52
CA ARG A 19 -19.68 26.75 -13.42
C ARG A 19 -20.49 27.81 -12.70
N GLU A 20 -21.36 27.43 -11.79
CA GLU A 20 -22.34 28.30 -11.15
C GLU A 20 -21.93 28.72 -9.72
N ALA A 21 -20.75 28.36 -9.27
CA ALA A 21 -20.32 28.63 -7.91
C ALA A 21 -20.20 30.15 -7.64
N LYS A 22 -21.18 30.70 -6.91
CA LYS A 22 -21.07 32.02 -6.33
C LYS A 22 -19.98 32.06 -5.26
N SER A 23 -19.34 33.21 -5.07
CA SER A 23 -18.20 33.38 -4.12
C SER A 23 -18.51 32.95 -2.70
N GLU A 24 -19.77 33.00 -2.28
CA GLU A 24 -20.23 32.59 -0.95
C GLU A 24 -20.85 31.19 -0.90
N SER A 25 -20.88 30.47 -2.02
CA SER A 25 -21.41 29.12 -2.04
C SER A 25 -20.56 28.20 -1.15
N TYR A 26 -21.19 27.17 -0.59
CA TYR A 26 -20.50 26.15 0.21
C TYR A 26 -19.35 25.52 -0.57
N PHE A 27 -19.54 25.28 -1.87
CA PHE A 27 -18.49 24.78 -2.77
C PHE A 27 -17.28 25.74 -2.85
N ALA A 28 -17.54 27.04 -3.06
CA ALA A 28 -16.45 28.04 -3.14
C ALA A 28 -15.69 28.15 -1.82
N VAL A 29 -16.39 28.13 -0.68
CA VAL A 29 -15.76 28.13 0.65
C VAL A 29 -14.88 26.91 0.87
N LEU A 30 -15.37 25.71 0.52
CA LEU A 30 -14.59 24.47 0.66
C LEU A 30 -13.38 24.47 -0.28
N THR A 31 -13.53 24.93 -1.52
CA THR A 31 -12.44 25.04 -2.48
C THR A 31 -11.37 26.00 -1.97
N LYS A 32 -11.76 27.17 -1.45
CA LYS A 32 -10.82 28.14 -0.88
C LYS A 32 -10.06 27.56 0.33
N ARG A 33 -10.76 26.82 1.20
CA ARG A 33 -10.13 26.14 2.35
C ARG A 33 -9.16 25.06 1.91
N TYR A 34 -9.52 24.27 0.88
CA TYR A 34 -8.65 23.26 0.32
C TYR A 34 -7.39 23.85 -0.30
N GLU A 35 -7.53 24.91 -1.10
CA GLU A 35 -6.38 25.61 -1.69
C GLU A 35 -5.46 26.23 -0.62
N TYR A 36 -6.03 26.83 0.41
CA TYR A 36 -5.27 27.32 1.56
C TYR A 36 -4.47 26.19 2.24
N TYR A 37 -5.11 25.07 2.52
CA TYR A 37 -4.47 23.90 3.09
C TYR A 37 -3.34 23.38 2.20
N ARG A 38 -3.60 23.25 0.90
CA ARG A 38 -2.61 22.79 -0.07
C ARG A 38 -1.39 23.71 -0.12
N GLN A 39 -1.61 25.01 -0.16
CA GLN A 39 -0.52 25.99 -0.31
C GLN A 39 0.26 26.24 0.97
N HIS A 40 -0.39 26.27 2.12
CA HIS A 40 0.25 26.67 3.38
C HIS A 40 0.66 25.51 4.26
N ILE A 41 -0.02 24.39 4.17
CA ILE A 41 0.27 23.21 5.00
C ILE A 41 1.02 22.15 4.18
N VAL A 42 0.40 21.67 3.09
CA VAL A 42 0.96 20.55 2.30
C VAL A 42 2.26 20.97 1.61
N LYS A 43 2.27 22.14 0.96
CA LYS A 43 3.46 22.64 0.28
C LYS A 43 4.62 22.87 1.26
N GLY A 44 4.34 23.52 2.40
CA GLY A 44 5.37 23.75 3.42
C GLY A 44 5.91 22.44 4.02
N PHE A 45 5.05 21.47 4.27
CA PHE A 45 5.49 20.13 4.70
C PHE A 45 6.36 19.45 3.64
N TYR A 46 5.94 19.51 2.36
CA TYR A 46 6.68 18.90 1.26
C TYR A 46 8.08 19.52 1.12
N GLU A 47 8.18 20.82 1.04
CA GLU A 47 9.45 21.55 0.84
C GLU A 47 10.41 21.44 2.04
N ASN A 48 9.88 21.50 3.26
CA ASN A 48 10.73 21.54 4.46
C ASN A 48 11.08 20.15 5.03
N TYR A 49 10.27 19.13 4.76
CA TYR A 49 10.47 17.80 5.35
C TYR A 49 10.55 16.72 4.30
N PHE A 50 9.58 16.62 3.40
CA PHE A 50 9.49 15.50 2.47
C PHE A 50 10.66 15.45 1.49
N GLU A 51 11.12 16.61 1.01
CA GLU A 51 12.28 16.70 0.11
C GLU A 51 13.62 16.40 0.79
N THR A 52 13.65 16.34 2.12
CA THR A 52 14.89 16.05 2.88
C THR A 52 15.10 14.57 3.15
N PHE A 53 14.11 13.71 2.87
CA PHE A 53 14.25 12.27 3.10
C PHE A 53 15.22 11.63 2.10
N ASP A 54 16.16 10.87 2.62
CA ASP A 54 17.11 10.06 1.85
C ASP A 54 16.63 8.60 1.66
N ARG A 55 15.59 8.19 2.40
CA ARG A 55 15.05 6.81 2.39
C ARG A 55 13.54 6.80 2.36
N GLN A 56 13.01 5.91 1.56
CA GLN A 56 11.58 5.83 1.36
C GLN A 56 11.07 4.40 1.39
N VAL A 57 9.88 4.23 1.97
CA VAL A 57 9.11 2.98 1.94
C VAL A 57 7.75 3.23 1.29
N ILE A 58 7.37 2.37 0.37
CA ILE A 58 6.04 2.37 -0.23
C ILE A 58 5.30 1.11 0.22
N LEU A 59 4.25 1.32 1.00
CA LEU A 59 3.39 0.25 1.51
C LEU A 59 2.20 0.04 0.58
N ALA A 60 1.91 -1.20 0.20
CA ALA A 60 0.72 -1.54 -0.57
C ALA A 60 0.03 -2.79 0.01
N ASP A 61 -1.28 -2.70 0.19
CA ASP A 61 -2.14 -3.84 0.51
C ASP A 61 -2.57 -4.50 -0.81
N CYS A 62 -1.85 -5.50 -1.24
CA CYS A 62 -2.13 -6.21 -2.49
C CYS A 62 -3.32 -7.19 -2.38
N LEU A 63 -3.63 -7.68 -1.17
CA LEU A 63 -4.63 -8.73 -0.97
C LEU A 63 -6.07 -8.18 -0.99
N THR A 64 -6.30 -7.04 -0.36
CA THR A 64 -7.65 -6.45 -0.28
C THR A 64 -8.23 -6.11 -1.66
N PRO A 65 -7.53 -5.44 -2.58
CA PRO A 65 -8.05 -5.20 -3.93
C PRO A 65 -8.29 -6.49 -4.73
N LEU A 66 -7.46 -7.53 -4.55
CA LEU A 66 -7.70 -8.83 -5.17
C LEU A 66 -9.05 -9.43 -4.75
N ASN A 67 -9.42 -9.31 -3.47
CA ASN A 67 -10.71 -9.80 -2.98
C ASN A 67 -11.91 -9.02 -3.55
N HIS A 68 -11.73 -7.74 -3.84
CA HIS A 68 -12.86 -6.91 -4.23
C HIS A 68 -13.24 -7.07 -5.69
N SER A 69 -12.34 -6.77 -6.60
CA SER A 69 -12.62 -6.84 -8.04
C SER A 69 -11.39 -6.49 -8.88
N ARG A 70 -11.48 -6.80 -10.18
CA ARG A 70 -10.53 -6.33 -11.19
C ARG A 70 -10.39 -4.79 -11.16
N GLN A 71 -11.50 -4.06 -10.99
CA GLN A 71 -11.49 -2.60 -10.98
C GLN A 71 -10.71 -2.07 -9.78
N ALA A 72 -10.98 -2.57 -8.56
CA ALA A 72 -10.26 -2.18 -7.35
C ALA A 72 -8.74 -2.45 -7.47
N PHE A 73 -8.38 -3.56 -8.10
CA PHE A 73 -6.98 -3.89 -8.36
C PHE A 73 -6.35 -2.94 -9.38
N SER A 74 -7.06 -2.61 -10.46
CA SER A 74 -6.63 -1.61 -11.45
C SER A 74 -6.48 -0.21 -10.84
N ASP A 75 -7.39 0.18 -9.95
CA ASP A 75 -7.33 1.47 -9.26
C ASP A 75 -6.09 1.56 -8.36
N MET A 76 -5.74 0.48 -7.68
CA MET A 76 -4.48 0.40 -6.91
C MET A 76 -3.26 0.53 -7.82
N GLN A 77 -3.24 -0.16 -8.98
CA GLN A 77 -2.16 0.00 -9.97
C GLN A 77 -2.03 1.45 -10.41
N GLN A 78 -3.14 2.10 -10.76
CA GLN A 78 -3.13 3.50 -11.17
C GLN A 78 -2.65 4.43 -10.06
N ALA A 79 -3.03 4.18 -8.81
CA ALA A 79 -2.55 4.95 -7.67
C ALA A 79 -1.02 4.84 -7.50
N LEU A 80 -0.47 3.62 -7.62
CA LEU A 80 0.98 3.41 -7.61
C LEU A 80 1.66 4.13 -8.78
N HIS A 81 1.09 4.08 -9.98
CA HIS A 81 1.61 4.80 -11.16
C HIS A 81 1.64 6.32 -10.95
N GLN A 82 0.55 6.89 -10.41
CA GLN A 82 0.49 8.33 -10.12
C GLN A 82 1.50 8.72 -9.05
N LEU A 83 1.70 7.87 -8.05
CA LEU A 83 2.71 8.07 -7.02
C LEU A 83 4.11 8.16 -7.65
N PHE A 84 4.48 7.25 -8.54
CA PHE A 84 5.78 7.28 -9.23
C PHE A 84 5.95 8.50 -10.14
N ARG A 85 4.91 8.95 -10.82
CA ARG A 85 4.96 10.14 -11.68
C ARG A 85 5.16 11.43 -10.88
N ASN A 86 4.67 11.48 -9.65
CA ASN A 86 4.78 12.65 -8.78
C ASN A 86 6.11 12.69 -8.01
N PHE A 87 6.74 11.54 -7.78
CA PHE A 87 8.08 11.48 -7.26
C PHE A 87 9.08 11.71 -8.40
N HIS A 88 9.71 12.88 -8.44
CA HIS A 88 10.76 13.20 -9.40
C HIS A 88 12.06 12.48 -8.98
N TYR A 89 12.12 11.18 -9.23
CA TYR A 89 13.33 10.40 -9.08
C TYR A 89 14.32 10.80 -10.19
N GLY A 90 15.19 11.75 -9.94
CA GLY A 90 16.42 11.89 -10.71
C GLY A 90 16.51 12.89 -11.85
N LYS A 91 15.48 13.68 -12.23
CA LYS A 91 15.60 14.76 -13.22
C LYS A 91 15.48 16.14 -12.58
N ARG A 92 16.50 16.57 -11.86
CA ARG A 92 16.67 17.99 -11.49
C ARG A 92 17.82 18.61 -12.29
N HIS A 93 17.69 19.90 -12.63
CA HIS A 93 18.74 20.69 -13.29
C HIS A 93 20.08 20.48 -12.58
N LEU A 94 21.17 20.37 -13.36
CA LEU A 94 22.54 20.09 -12.90
C LEU A 94 22.99 20.91 -11.67
N LEU A 95 22.49 22.13 -11.51
CA LEU A 95 22.84 23.01 -10.39
C LEU A 95 22.15 22.63 -9.05
N ASN A 96 20.93 22.05 -9.08
CA ASN A 96 20.25 21.62 -7.87
C ASN A 96 20.70 20.22 -7.38
N ARG A 97 21.49 19.52 -8.18
CA ARG A 97 21.97 18.15 -7.87
C ARG A 97 22.97 18.13 -6.70
N LEU A 98 23.63 19.26 -6.45
CA LEU A 98 24.66 19.38 -5.40
C LEU A 98 24.09 19.66 -4.00
N PHE A 99 22.84 20.11 -3.89
CA PHE A 99 22.28 20.58 -2.61
C PHE A 99 20.93 19.95 -2.21
N SER A 100 20.37 19.03 -2.99
CA SER A 100 19.13 18.36 -2.64
C SER A 100 19.39 16.93 -2.22
N PRO A 101 18.92 16.49 -1.05
CA PRO A 101 19.01 15.09 -0.65
C PRO A 101 18.29 14.22 -1.69
N LYS A 102 18.97 13.17 -2.11
CA LYS A 102 18.49 12.18 -3.05
C LYS A 102 18.02 10.98 -2.26
N ILE A 103 16.85 10.45 -2.58
CA ILE A 103 16.46 9.13 -2.07
C ILE A 103 17.50 8.13 -2.57
N ASP A 104 18.25 7.52 -1.68
CA ASP A 104 19.28 6.52 -1.96
C ASP A 104 18.77 5.09 -1.77
N LYS A 105 17.75 4.91 -0.91
CA LYS A 105 17.10 3.60 -0.69
C LYS A 105 15.59 3.70 -0.79
N LEU A 106 15.00 2.81 -1.56
CA LEU A 106 13.57 2.69 -1.78
C LEU A 106 13.13 1.24 -1.55
N MET A 107 12.19 1.01 -0.64
CA MET A 107 11.66 -0.32 -0.39
C MET A 107 10.17 -0.38 -0.70
N PHE A 108 9.78 -1.35 -1.51
CA PHE A 108 8.39 -1.66 -1.80
C PHE A 108 7.93 -2.81 -0.91
N ILE A 109 6.86 -2.60 -0.17
CA ILE A 109 6.41 -3.53 0.86
C ILE A 109 4.96 -3.90 0.64
N ALA A 110 4.69 -5.19 0.42
CA ALA A 110 3.36 -5.73 0.52
C ALA A 110 2.99 -5.93 1.99
N THR A 111 1.89 -5.32 2.42
CA THR A 111 1.40 -5.43 3.80
C THR A 111 0.50 -6.64 3.99
N LYS A 112 0.10 -6.93 5.24
CA LYS A 112 -0.76 -8.07 5.61
C LYS A 112 -0.19 -9.44 5.22
N ALA A 113 1.13 -9.58 5.24
CA ALA A 113 1.80 -10.81 4.85
C ALA A 113 1.50 -12.00 5.80
N ASP A 114 0.94 -11.73 6.95
CA ASP A 114 0.44 -12.75 7.90
C ASP A 114 -0.96 -13.28 7.55
N HIS A 115 -1.65 -12.69 6.56
CA HIS A 115 -2.92 -13.21 6.03
C HIS A 115 -2.73 -14.34 5.00
N ILE A 116 -1.50 -14.70 4.73
CA ILE A 116 -1.12 -15.82 3.86
C ILE A 116 -0.11 -16.73 4.58
N THR A 117 0.06 -17.95 4.10
CA THR A 117 1.10 -18.84 4.63
C THR A 117 2.48 -18.45 4.15
N THR A 118 3.52 -18.74 4.92
CA THR A 118 4.90 -18.29 4.65
C THR A 118 5.48 -18.79 3.33
N ASP A 119 5.03 -19.92 2.83
CA ASP A 119 5.41 -20.45 1.51
C ASP A 119 4.85 -19.62 0.34
N GLN A 120 3.83 -18.79 0.58
CA GLN A 120 3.27 -17.87 -0.41
C GLN A 120 3.90 -16.48 -0.41
N LEU A 121 4.79 -16.16 0.55
CA LEU A 121 5.49 -14.88 0.58
C LEU A 121 6.23 -14.55 -0.73
N PRO A 122 6.93 -15.49 -1.38
CA PRO A 122 7.55 -15.21 -2.68
C PRO A 122 6.56 -14.76 -3.75
N ASN A 123 5.35 -15.34 -3.77
CA ASN A 123 4.29 -14.95 -4.70
C ASN A 123 3.80 -13.52 -4.43
N LEU A 124 3.58 -13.17 -3.16
CA LEU A 124 3.14 -11.82 -2.77
C LEU A 124 4.21 -10.76 -3.12
N ILE A 125 5.49 -11.07 -2.88
CA ILE A 125 6.61 -10.20 -3.27
C ILE A 125 6.71 -10.10 -4.79
N GLY A 126 6.54 -11.20 -5.52
CA GLY A 126 6.52 -11.23 -6.97
C GLY A 126 5.39 -10.39 -7.56
N LEU A 127 4.20 -10.48 -7.00
CA LEU A 127 3.04 -9.65 -7.36
C LEU A 127 3.34 -8.15 -7.16
N MET A 128 3.88 -7.78 -5.99
CA MET A 128 4.28 -6.40 -5.70
C MET A 128 5.31 -5.88 -6.70
N ARG A 129 6.32 -6.71 -7.02
CA ARG A 129 7.35 -6.35 -8.00
C ARG A 129 6.75 -6.07 -9.38
N GLN A 130 5.82 -6.90 -9.84
CA GLN A 130 5.16 -6.70 -11.13
C GLN A 130 4.28 -5.45 -11.14
N LEU A 131 3.52 -5.18 -10.07
CA LEU A 131 2.74 -3.95 -9.92
C LEU A 131 3.63 -2.70 -10.06
N VAL A 132 4.80 -2.72 -9.45
CA VAL A 132 5.78 -1.63 -9.55
C VAL A 132 6.37 -1.54 -10.95
N GLN A 133 6.77 -2.66 -11.55
CA GLN A 133 7.39 -2.69 -12.89
C GLN A 133 6.44 -2.23 -13.99
N GLU A 134 5.18 -2.60 -13.95
CA GLU A 134 4.19 -2.10 -14.91
C GLU A 134 3.93 -0.61 -14.76
N GLY A 135 3.99 -0.09 -13.50
CA GLY A 135 3.88 1.32 -13.20
C GLY A 135 5.12 2.12 -13.49
N GLY A 136 6.25 1.49 -13.34
CA GLY A 136 7.57 2.11 -13.37
C GLY A 136 8.27 2.13 -14.72
N ARG A 137 7.63 1.72 -15.83
CA ARG A 137 8.25 1.78 -17.17
C ARG A 137 8.77 3.17 -17.56
N TYR A 138 8.43 4.20 -16.81
CA TYR A 138 8.82 5.58 -17.03
C TYR A 138 9.69 6.17 -15.93
N VAL A 139 10.01 5.40 -14.88
CA VAL A 139 10.83 5.87 -13.76
C VAL A 139 12.11 5.04 -13.71
N GLU A 140 13.20 5.64 -14.16
CA GLU A 140 14.52 5.06 -13.99
C GLU A 140 14.94 5.21 -12.52
N PHE A 141 14.92 4.11 -11.78
CA PHE A 141 15.52 4.01 -10.44
C PHE A 141 17.04 3.77 -10.52
N ALA A 142 17.69 4.19 -11.63
CA ALA A 142 19.06 3.79 -12.01
C ALA A 142 20.13 4.04 -10.92
N ASP A 143 19.85 4.96 -10.00
CA ASP A 143 20.79 5.31 -8.92
C ASP A 143 20.22 5.06 -7.52
N ILE A 144 19.11 4.33 -7.38
CA ILE A 144 18.44 4.09 -6.11
C ILE A 144 18.54 2.60 -5.77
N VAL A 145 19.06 2.29 -4.58
CA VAL A 145 19.02 0.91 -4.08
C VAL A 145 17.56 0.53 -3.77
N THR A 146 17.03 -0.38 -4.57
CA THR A 146 15.61 -0.76 -4.49
C THR A 146 15.46 -2.20 -4.04
N ASP A 147 14.57 -2.45 -3.07
CA ASP A 147 14.24 -3.81 -2.61
C ASP A 147 12.73 -4.01 -2.44
N TYR A 148 12.32 -5.27 -2.36
CA TYR A 148 10.93 -5.71 -2.28
C TYR A 148 10.76 -6.72 -1.16
N THR A 149 9.78 -6.50 -0.31
CA THR A 149 9.47 -7.44 0.78
C THR A 149 7.96 -7.51 1.07
N ALA A 150 7.58 -8.42 1.95
CA ALA A 150 6.22 -8.54 2.47
C ALA A 150 6.29 -8.62 4.00
N ILE A 151 5.46 -7.85 4.69
CA ILE A 151 5.49 -7.72 6.14
C ILE A 151 4.10 -7.79 6.79
N ALA A 152 4.12 -8.06 8.08
CA ALA A 152 3.06 -7.67 9.00
C ALA A 152 3.70 -6.91 10.18
N SER A 153 3.33 -5.64 10.34
CA SER A 153 3.82 -4.81 11.46
C SER A 153 3.28 -5.29 12.80
N ILE A 154 2.03 -5.75 12.80
CA ILE A 154 1.39 -6.46 13.92
C ILE A 154 0.73 -7.71 13.32
N ARG A 155 1.11 -8.88 13.81
CA ARG A 155 0.55 -10.13 13.32
C ARG A 155 -0.85 -10.35 13.88
N ALA A 156 -1.80 -10.56 12.98
CA ALA A 156 -3.16 -10.98 13.30
C ALA A 156 -3.31 -12.50 13.36
N THR A 157 -2.45 -13.23 12.64
CA THR A 157 -2.53 -14.69 12.52
C THR A 157 -1.28 -15.40 13.01
N GLN A 158 -1.45 -16.70 13.27
CA GLN A 158 -0.36 -17.63 13.54
C GLN A 158 -0.41 -18.78 12.54
N GLN A 159 0.74 -19.11 11.94
CA GLN A 159 0.82 -20.28 11.07
C GLN A 159 0.86 -21.56 11.90
N VAL A 160 0.07 -22.52 11.50
CA VAL A 160 -0.01 -23.86 12.08
C VAL A 160 0.13 -24.91 10.99
N VAL A 161 0.44 -26.16 11.39
CA VAL A 161 0.43 -27.31 10.49
C VAL A 161 -0.81 -28.14 10.82
N VAL A 162 -1.61 -28.43 9.81
CA VAL A 162 -2.81 -29.27 9.91
C VAL A 162 -2.58 -30.55 9.14
N ASN A 163 -2.94 -31.69 9.77
CA ASN A 163 -2.91 -33.02 9.15
C ASN A 163 -4.33 -33.40 8.75
N GLN A 164 -4.55 -33.65 7.48
CA GLN A 164 -5.84 -34.12 6.98
C GLN A 164 -5.60 -35.21 5.93
N ASN A 165 -6.28 -36.34 6.10
CA ASN A 165 -6.16 -37.48 5.18
C ASN A 165 -4.71 -37.96 4.96
N GLY A 166 -3.85 -37.92 5.99
CA GLY A 166 -2.45 -38.31 5.90
C GLY A 166 -1.51 -37.32 5.23
N GLN A 167 -2.02 -36.16 4.85
CA GLN A 167 -1.21 -35.05 4.29
C GLN A 167 -1.12 -33.91 5.28
N SER A 168 0.08 -33.33 5.39
CA SER A 168 0.35 -32.14 6.21
C SER A 168 0.37 -30.91 5.34
N PHE A 169 -0.36 -29.88 5.73
CA PHE A 169 -0.34 -28.59 5.04
C PHE A 169 -0.30 -27.42 6.03
N LYS A 170 0.22 -26.29 5.58
CA LYS A 170 0.27 -25.07 6.36
C LYS A 170 -1.10 -24.38 6.32
N ALA A 171 -1.55 -23.94 7.47
CA ALA A 171 -2.79 -23.20 7.65
C ALA A 171 -2.55 -21.95 8.50
N LEU A 172 -3.49 -21.03 8.50
CA LEU A 172 -3.50 -19.87 9.38
C LEU A 172 -4.54 -20.07 10.49
N GLN A 173 -4.17 -19.66 11.68
CA GLN A 173 -5.08 -19.57 12.82
C GLN A 173 -5.17 -18.11 13.27
N GLY A 174 -6.38 -17.60 13.43
CA GLY A 174 -6.64 -16.22 13.85
C GLY A 174 -8.11 -15.98 14.17
N ILE A 175 -8.44 -14.75 14.57
CA ILE A 175 -9.83 -14.32 14.75
C ILE A 175 -10.27 -13.66 13.45
N ARG A 176 -11.22 -14.29 12.76
CA ARG A 176 -11.75 -13.76 11.51
C ARG A 176 -12.60 -12.52 11.76
N SER A 177 -12.36 -11.45 10.98
CA SER A 177 -13.00 -10.14 11.23
C SER A 177 -14.50 -10.14 10.95
N SER A 178 -14.99 -11.01 10.03
CA SER A 178 -16.39 -11.02 9.60
C SER A 178 -17.37 -11.55 10.67
N ASP A 179 -16.97 -12.55 11.43
CA ASP A 179 -17.82 -13.25 12.40
C ASP A 179 -17.21 -13.33 13.81
N LYS A 180 -16.01 -12.78 14.00
CA LYS A 180 -15.26 -12.78 15.27
C LYS A 180 -14.93 -14.19 15.80
N GLN A 181 -14.98 -15.19 14.94
CA GLN A 181 -14.66 -16.57 15.33
C GLN A 181 -13.17 -16.86 15.19
N LYS A 182 -12.66 -17.65 16.12
CA LYS A 182 -11.32 -18.24 16.00
C LYS A 182 -11.40 -19.36 14.96
N VAL A 183 -10.66 -19.20 13.87
CA VAL A 183 -10.65 -20.16 12.76
C VAL A 183 -9.25 -20.68 12.49
N THR A 184 -9.19 -21.88 11.93
CA THR A 184 -7.97 -22.45 11.33
C THR A 184 -8.32 -22.84 9.91
N LEU A 185 -7.65 -22.20 8.92
CA LEU A 185 -8.00 -22.36 7.52
C LEU A 185 -6.79 -22.23 6.60
N TYR A 186 -6.91 -22.74 5.39
CA TYR A 186 -6.02 -22.41 4.29
C TYR A 186 -6.48 -21.07 3.68
N PRO A 187 -5.60 -20.06 3.59
CA PRO A 187 -6.02 -18.69 3.25
C PRO A 187 -6.27 -18.47 1.74
N GLY A 188 -6.25 -19.51 0.92
CA GLY A 188 -6.24 -19.38 -0.53
C GLY A 188 -4.83 -19.22 -1.11
N SER A 189 -4.73 -19.08 -2.42
CA SER A 189 -3.46 -18.99 -3.14
C SER A 189 -3.22 -17.59 -3.68
N VAL A 190 -2.08 -17.00 -3.33
CA VAL A 190 -1.64 -15.71 -3.86
C VAL A 190 -1.12 -15.92 -5.29
N PRO A 191 -1.59 -15.14 -6.27
CA PRO A 191 -1.07 -15.24 -7.62
C PRO A 191 0.38 -14.73 -7.66
N GLY A 192 1.27 -15.51 -8.25
CA GLY A 192 2.68 -15.10 -8.44
C GLY A 192 2.88 -14.09 -9.58
N ARG A 193 1.82 -13.79 -10.33
CA ARG A 193 1.79 -12.84 -11.44
C ARG A 193 0.50 -12.05 -11.43
N LEU A 194 0.49 -10.92 -12.12
CA LEU A 194 -0.73 -10.12 -12.30
C LEU A 194 -1.84 -10.96 -12.94
N PRO A 195 -3.04 -11.00 -12.32
CA PRO A 195 -4.15 -11.77 -12.86
C PRO A 195 -4.58 -11.25 -14.24
N SER A 196 -4.81 -12.17 -15.18
CA SER A 196 -5.32 -11.81 -16.51
C SER A 196 -6.77 -11.30 -16.46
N ALA A 197 -7.19 -10.64 -17.53
CA ALA A 197 -8.57 -10.18 -17.64
C ALA A 197 -9.59 -11.33 -17.52
N ASP A 198 -9.27 -12.48 -18.13
CA ASP A 198 -10.16 -13.65 -18.16
C ASP A 198 -10.27 -14.36 -16.82
N PHE A 199 -9.25 -14.26 -15.96
CA PHE A 199 -9.30 -14.79 -14.60
C PHE A 199 -10.53 -14.25 -13.85
N TRP A 200 -10.74 -12.93 -13.90
CA TRP A 200 -11.80 -12.24 -13.17
C TRP A 200 -13.22 -12.51 -13.67
N GLN A 201 -13.37 -13.17 -14.83
CA GLN A 201 -14.69 -13.56 -15.35
C GLN A 201 -15.18 -14.85 -14.71
N ASN A 202 -14.26 -15.75 -14.35
CA ASN A 202 -14.57 -17.12 -13.93
C ASN A 202 -14.11 -17.44 -12.52
N GLN A 203 -13.29 -16.60 -11.91
CA GLN A 203 -12.67 -16.85 -10.60
C GLN A 203 -12.66 -15.57 -9.75
N LYS A 204 -12.55 -15.74 -8.46
CA LYS A 204 -12.38 -14.67 -7.48
C LYS A 204 -11.34 -15.07 -6.44
N PHE A 205 -10.75 -14.08 -5.80
CA PHE A 205 -9.92 -14.28 -4.64
C PHE A 205 -10.79 -14.16 -3.38
N GLU A 206 -10.49 -14.96 -2.37
CA GLU A 206 -11.21 -14.96 -1.09
C GLU A 206 -10.18 -15.10 0.05
N PHE A 207 -9.41 -14.02 0.28
CA PHE A 207 -8.53 -13.95 1.44
C PHE A 207 -9.32 -13.43 2.64
N ASP A 208 -9.37 -14.23 3.71
CA ASP A 208 -10.01 -13.80 4.95
C ASP A 208 -9.27 -12.60 5.57
N GLN A 209 -10.04 -11.72 6.21
CA GLN A 209 -9.52 -10.64 7.03
C GLN A 209 -9.49 -11.09 8.48
N PHE A 210 -8.39 -10.80 9.18
CA PHE A 210 -8.21 -11.18 10.57
C PHE A 210 -8.06 -9.95 11.46
N GLU A 211 -8.51 -10.04 12.70
CA GLU A 211 -8.32 -9.04 13.70
C GLU A 211 -6.92 -9.13 14.31
N PRO A 212 -6.31 -7.97 14.64
CA PRO A 212 -5.07 -7.97 15.40
C PRO A 212 -5.22 -8.77 16.69
N ARG A 213 -4.20 -9.55 17.02
CA ARG A 213 -4.15 -10.27 18.28
C ARG A 213 -4.15 -9.27 19.45
N ARG A 214 -4.96 -9.52 20.46
CA ARG A 214 -4.87 -8.79 21.73
C ARG A 214 -3.58 -9.19 22.44
N LEU A 215 -2.77 -8.18 22.77
CA LEU A 215 -1.52 -8.39 23.50
C LEU A 215 -1.78 -8.23 24.99
N GLU A 216 -1.13 -9.06 25.81
CA GLU A 216 -1.09 -8.89 27.25
C GLU A 216 -0.05 -7.84 27.65
N GLN A 217 -0.18 -7.30 28.86
CA GLN A 217 0.77 -6.30 29.36
C GLN A 217 2.18 -6.91 29.44
N GLY A 218 3.15 -6.26 28.79
CA GLY A 218 4.54 -6.73 28.72
C GLY A 218 4.84 -7.74 27.60
N GLU A 219 3.85 -8.14 26.80
CA GLU A 219 4.05 -8.97 25.64
C GLU A 219 4.67 -8.18 24.49
N ASN A 220 5.67 -8.76 23.82
CA ASN A 220 6.27 -8.14 22.63
C ASN A 220 5.27 -8.12 21.47
N ILE A 221 5.25 -7.03 20.72
CA ILE A 221 4.42 -6.92 19.52
C ILE A 221 4.92 -7.93 18.48
N PRO A 222 4.13 -8.96 18.16
CA PRO A 222 4.54 -9.94 17.16
C PRO A 222 4.50 -9.31 15.76
N HIS A 223 5.62 -9.36 15.07
CA HIS A 223 5.73 -8.86 13.70
C HIS A 223 6.18 -9.96 12.73
N LEU A 224 6.13 -9.67 11.45
CA LEU A 224 6.71 -10.49 10.39
C LEU A 224 7.63 -9.61 9.53
N ARG A 225 8.95 -9.90 9.56
CA ARG A 225 9.98 -9.27 8.73
C ARG A 225 10.18 -7.76 8.91
N MET A 226 9.74 -7.17 10.01
CA MET A 226 10.02 -5.75 10.30
C MET A 226 11.51 -5.51 10.56
N ASP A 227 12.21 -6.46 11.13
CA ASP A 227 13.66 -6.48 11.31
C ASP A 227 14.41 -6.30 9.98
N ALA A 228 14.00 -7.03 8.94
CA ALA A 228 14.58 -6.90 7.60
C ALA A 228 14.36 -5.51 6.99
N VAL A 229 13.20 -4.90 7.22
CA VAL A 229 12.91 -3.53 6.78
C VAL A 229 13.81 -2.52 7.48
N LEU A 230 13.93 -2.62 8.81
CA LEU A 230 14.80 -1.74 9.59
C LEU A 230 16.27 -1.91 9.21
N GLN A 231 16.71 -3.15 9.02
CA GLN A 231 18.08 -3.44 8.56
C GLN A 231 18.36 -2.83 7.18
N PHE A 232 17.44 -2.94 6.23
CA PHE A 232 17.61 -2.33 4.91
C PHE A 232 17.67 -0.80 5.00
N LEU A 233 16.77 -0.19 5.77
CA LEU A 233 16.68 1.26 5.85
C LEU A 233 17.77 1.90 6.70
N LEU A 234 18.17 1.28 7.80
CA LEU A 234 18.99 1.90 8.84
C LEU A 234 20.32 1.19 9.07
N GLY A 235 20.49 -0.05 8.61
CA GLY A 235 21.64 -0.87 8.96
C GLY A 235 23.01 -0.32 8.53
N ASP A 236 23.06 0.63 7.61
CA ASP A 236 24.28 1.35 7.21
C ASP A 236 24.49 2.67 7.99
N LYS A 237 23.56 3.01 8.90
CA LYS A 237 23.65 4.21 9.75
C LYS A 237 23.81 3.85 11.24
N LEU A 238 23.72 2.56 11.59
CA LEU A 238 23.93 2.03 12.93
C LEU A 238 25.35 1.51 13.08
#